data_b13c17f7e4fa47a1dc667138cd2f74d7
#
_entry.id   b13c17f7e4fa47a1dc667138cd2f74d7
#
_cell.length_a   1.000
_cell.length_b   1.000
_cell.length_c   1.000
_cell.angle_alpha   90.00
_cell.angle_beta   90.00
_cell.angle_gamma   90.00
#
_symmetry.space_group_name_H-M   'P 1'
#
loop_
_entity.id
_entity.type
_entity.pdbx_description
1 polymer ?
#
loop_
_entity_poly.entity_id
_entity_poly.type
_entity_poly.pdbx_seq_one_letter_code
_entity_poly.pdbx_strand_id
1 'polypeptide(L)'
;MIKQIPYGLTDFGRIQKENYYYVDKTMFIEKIEMQPSYLFLIRPRRFGKSLTLAMLEAYYDVRYADQFDELFGHLYIGQHPTPIHNQFLIMRFNFSEVSSNINEVEESFRLHCCGKLRHFLQKYEHILGKEIWNVLNEETLEEPGALLSAINSYATLKGDIKIYLLIDEYDNFTNTILSTYGTDLYRKATHGEGYIRRFFNVIKAATTGMGSAVNRLFITGVSPVTMDDVTSGFNIGTNITTDPWFNDLVGFSEKELREMLTYYKEQGALPMSVDDAVTMMKPNYDNYCFSKNKLADCMFNSDMVLYCMKSLILHGVKPDEIVDPNIRTDFNKLAYLVRLDHGLGENFSVIKEIAEQGEIVTEIVTHFSALEMTDVGNFKSLLFYFGLLSIKGVDMMGRPILHIPNLVVREQLFNFLIQGYARHDIFNLDVNRLRTLFENMSFKGDWKPLFKFLAEAIREQSRIREYIEGEAHIKGFLLAYLSMFRYYQLYPEYEMNKGFADFFFKPSPAAPVSPPYTYLLEVKYAKAGASEKEIRALADDAGEQLIRYSKDECVAEAREKGGLKLATIVWRSWELVLMEEV
;
A
#
# COMPACT_ATOMS: atom_id res chain seq x y z
N MET A 1 20.78 -24.59 11.57
CA MET A 1 20.91 -23.11 11.81
C MET A 1 19.57 -22.50 11.44
N ILE A 2 18.98 -21.67 12.31
CA ILE A 2 17.66 -21.04 12.05
C ILE A 2 17.82 -20.05 10.89
N LYS A 3 16.87 -20.05 9.94
CA LYS A 3 16.86 -19.09 8.82
C LYS A 3 16.67 -17.66 9.34
N GLN A 4 17.39 -16.72 8.75
CA GLN A 4 17.27 -15.30 9.06
C GLN A 4 16.01 -14.69 8.44
N ILE A 5 15.50 -13.60 9.03
CA ILE A 5 14.39 -12.82 8.45
C ILE A 5 14.95 -11.87 7.39
N PRO A 6 14.47 -11.92 6.13
CA PRO A 6 14.99 -11.10 5.03
C PRO A 6 14.40 -9.68 5.02
N TYR A 7 14.23 -9.03 6.19
CA TYR A 7 13.67 -7.69 6.28
C TYR A 7 14.58 -6.67 5.60
N GLY A 8 14.02 -5.91 4.65
CA GLY A 8 14.73 -4.90 3.89
C GLY A 8 15.69 -5.45 2.82
N LEU A 9 15.70 -6.77 2.58
CA LEU A 9 16.59 -7.41 1.62
C LEU A 9 15.85 -7.69 0.29
N THR A 10 16.40 -7.19 -0.80
CA THR A 10 15.85 -7.35 -2.16
C THR A 10 16.77 -8.13 -3.10
N ASP A 11 17.91 -8.60 -2.62
CA ASP A 11 18.85 -9.43 -3.37
C ASP A 11 18.46 -10.91 -3.26
N PHE A 12 17.87 -11.45 -4.33
CA PHE A 12 17.43 -12.85 -4.39
C PHE A 12 18.60 -13.83 -4.21
N GLY A 13 19.72 -13.58 -4.88
CA GLY A 13 20.90 -14.45 -4.78
C GLY A 13 21.45 -14.54 -3.35
N ARG A 14 21.49 -13.41 -2.67
CA ARG A 14 21.88 -13.35 -1.27
C ARG A 14 20.91 -14.09 -0.35
N ILE A 15 19.60 -13.93 -0.58
CA ILE A 15 18.57 -14.64 0.19
C ILE A 15 18.77 -16.15 0.10
N GLN A 16 19.05 -16.68 -1.09
CA GLN A 16 19.24 -18.11 -1.29
C GLN A 16 20.55 -18.64 -0.68
N LYS A 17 21.64 -17.87 -0.78
CA LYS A 17 22.99 -18.31 -0.36
C LYS A 17 23.26 -18.13 1.14
N GLU A 18 22.67 -17.13 1.79
CA GLU A 18 22.99 -16.75 3.18
C GLU A 18 21.97 -17.27 4.20
N ASN A 19 21.22 -18.34 3.89
CA ASN A 19 20.26 -18.97 4.80
C ASN A 19 19.15 -18.04 5.34
N TYR A 20 18.55 -17.22 4.46
CA TYR A 20 17.34 -16.47 4.77
C TYR A 20 16.08 -17.30 4.53
N TYR A 21 14.99 -16.95 5.20
CA TYR A 21 13.69 -17.54 4.91
C TYR A 21 13.13 -16.90 3.63
N TYR A 22 12.79 -17.71 2.64
CA TYR A 22 12.19 -17.25 1.39
C TYR A 22 10.79 -17.85 1.24
N VAL A 23 9.77 -17.00 1.00
CA VAL A 23 8.44 -17.45 0.58
C VAL A 23 8.49 -17.65 -0.93
N ASP A 24 8.35 -18.89 -1.36
CA ASP A 24 8.52 -19.25 -2.75
C ASP A 24 7.40 -18.65 -3.64
N LYS A 25 7.77 -17.76 -4.52
CA LYS A 25 6.92 -17.14 -5.56
C LYS A 25 7.37 -17.54 -6.97
N THR A 26 8.27 -18.51 -7.09
CA THR A 26 8.86 -18.87 -8.39
C THR A 26 7.89 -19.54 -9.36
N MET A 27 6.75 -20.08 -8.88
CA MET A 27 5.67 -20.60 -9.73
C MET A 27 5.04 -19.52 -10.63
N PHE A 28 5.21 -18.24 -10.29
CA PHE A 28 4.73 -17.15 -11.14
C PHE A 28 5.57 -16.96 -12.42
N ILE A 29 6.76 -17.50 -12.49
CA ILE A 29 7.61 -17.46 -13.69
C ILE A 29 6.88 -18.11 -14.88
N GLU A 30 6.28 -19.28 -14.70
CA GLU A 30 5.47 -19.94 -15.74
C GLU A 30 4.28 -19.06 -16.16
N LYS A 31 3.57 -18.46 -15.20
CA LYS A 31 2.45 -17.57 -15.50
C LYS A 31 2.89 -16.31 -16.27
N ILE A 32 4.05 -15.75 -15.93
CA ILE A 32 4.68 -14.61 -16.64
C ILE A 32 5.03 -15.00 -18.07
N GLU A 33 5.52 -16.21 -18.31
CA GLU A 33 5.87 -16.69 -19.64
C GLU A 33 4.66 -16.93 -20.54
N MET A 34 3.50 -17.27 -19.95
CA MET A 34 2.22 -17.41 -20.65
C MET A 34 1.62 -16.07 -21.09
N GLN A 35 2.06 -14.95 -20.53
CA GLN A 35 1.61 -13.63 -20.89
C GLN A 35 2.38 -13.07 -22.11
N PRO A 36 1.87 -12.00 -22.75
CA PRO A 36 2.64 -11.25 -23.73
C PRO A 36 4.02 -10.83 -23.20
N SER A 37 4.96 -10.62 -24.08
CA SER A 37 6.38 -10.41 -23.72
C SER A 37 6.65 -9.13 -22.93
N TYR A 38 5.70 -8.17 -22.89
CA TYR A 38 5.89 -6.85 -22.28
C TYR A 38 4.83 -6.63 -21.20
N LEU A 39 5.27 -6.54 -19.94
CA LEU A 39 4.40 -6.55 -18.78
C LEU A 39 4.62 -5.35 -17.87
N PHE A 40 3.51 -4.89 -17.27
CA PHE A 40 3.49 -3.88 -16.20
C PHE A 40 2.86 -4.45 -14.95
N LEU A 41 3.52 -4.25 -13.82
CA LEU A 41 2.99 -4.56 -12.49
C LEU A 41 3.04 -3.30 -11.62
N ILE A 42 1.89 -2.77 -11.28
CA ILE A 42 1.74 -1.69 -10.32
C ILE A 42 1.25 -2.28 -9.01
N ARG A 43 1.98 -2.03 -7.93
CA ARG A 43 1.64 -2.46 -6.56
C ARG A 43 2.07 -1.41 -5.57
N PRO A 44 1.42 -1.31 -4.42
CA PRO A 44 1.89 -0.44 -3.35
C PRO A 44 3.34 -0.73 -3.00
N ARG A 45 3.99 0.22 -2.36
CA ARG A 45 5.36 0.03 -1.89
C ARG A 45 5.45 -1.11 -0.88
N ARG A 46 6.63 -1.76 -0.83
CA ARG A 46 7.00 -2.78 0.17
C ARG A 46 6.20 -4.09 0.11
N PHE A 47 5.68 -4.42 -1.07
CA PHE A 47 5.06 -5.72 -1.35
C PHE A 47 6.02 -6.76 -1.94
N GLY A 48 7.29 -6.42 -2.21
CA GLY A 48 8.27 -7.35 -2.76
C GLY A 48 8.52 -7.23 -4.28
N LYS A 49 8.09 -6.14 -4.95
CA LYS A 49 8.31 -5.91 -6.40
C LYS A 49 9.78 -6.03 -6.81
N SER A 50 10.68 -5.34 -6.10
CA SER A 50 12.12 -5.35 -6.40
C SER A 50 12.75 -6.73 -6.21
N LEU A 51 12.26 -7.51 -5.23
CA LEU A 51 12.68 -8.91 -5.02
C LEU A 51 12.19 -9.80 -6.17
N THR A 52 10.96 -9.58 -6.66
CA THR A 52 10.44 -10.28 -7.85
C THR A 52 11.31 -10.01 -9.07
N LEU A 53 11.72 -8.75 -9.31
CA LEU A 53 12.64 -8.44 -10.40
C LEU A 53 14.02 -9.08 -10.21
N ALA A 54 14.54 -9.15 -8.98
CA ALA A 54 15.81 -9.83 -8.68
C ALA A 54 15.70 -11.35 -8.90
N MET A 55 14.55 -11.95 -8.59
CA MET A 55 14.25 -13.35 -8.90
C MET A 55 14.22 -13.60 -10.41
N LEU A 56 13.53 -12.74 -11.18
CA LEU A 56 13.49 -12.84 -12.65
C LEU A 56 14.89 -12.64 -13.26
N GLU A 57 15.67 -11.66 -12.78
CA GLU A 57 17.05 -11.47 -13.19
C GLU A 57 17.88 -12.75 -12.99
N ALA A 58 17.84 -13.32 -11.77
CA ALA A 58 18.59 -14.54 -11.45
C ALA A 58 18.16 -15.75 -12.32
N TYR A 59 16.85 -15.85 -12.62
CA TYR A 59 16.31 -16.96 -13.39
C TYR A 59 16.66 -16.90 -14.88
N TYR A 60 16.63 -15.70 -15.48
CA TYR A 60 16.80 -15.56 -16.92
C TYR A 60 18.23 -15.21 -17.37
N ASP A 61 19.08 -14.65 -16.49
CA ASP A 61 20.44 -14.22 -16.83
C ASP A 61 21.33 -15.42 -17.13
N VAL A 62 21.92 -15.43 -18.33
CA VAL A 62 22.89 -16.45 -18.78
C VAL A 62 24.07 -16.65 -17.82
N ARG A 63 24.41 -15.63 -17.02
CA ARG A 63 25.51 -15.65 -16.06
C ARG A 63 25.25 -16.51 -14.83
N TYR A 64 24.01 -16.85 -14.55
CA TYR A 64 23.66 -17.69 -13.40
C TYR A 64 23.42 -19.15 -13.78
N ALA A 65 23.72 -19.55 -15.03
CA ALA A 65 23.51 -20.92 -15.49
C ALA A 65 24.24 -21.96 -14.62
N ASP A 66 25.49 -21.70 -14.25
CA ASP A 66 26.28 -22.58 -13.37
C ASP A 66 25.85 -22.55 -11.90
N GLN A 67 24.99 -21.61 -11.51
CA GLN A 67 24.47 -21.45 -10.15
C GLN A 67 22.97 -21.78 -10.05
N PHE A 68 22.37 -22.29 -11.12
CA PHE A 68 20.93 -22.52 -11.19
C PHE A 68 20.43 -23.42 -10.06
N ASP A 69 21.09 -24.55 -9.83
CA ASP A 69 20.71 -25.50 -8.77
C ASP A 69 20.88 -24.91 -7.38
N GLU A 70 21.92 -24.09 -7.15
CA GLU A 70 22.13 -23.40 -5.88
C GLU A 70 21.02 -22.39 -5.58
N LEU A 71 20.58 -21.65 -6.60
CA LEU A 71 19.60 -20.57 -6.46
C LEU A 71 18.15 -21.07 -6.49
N PHE A 72 17.86 -22.07 -7.30
CA PHE A 72 16.48 -22.49 -7.58
C PHE A 72 16.19 -23.96 -7.28
N GLY A 73 17.19 -24.83 -7.15
CA GLY A 73 17.01 -26.28 -7.10
C GLY A 73 16.04 -26.78 -6.03
N HIS A 74 15.87 -26.05 -4.94
CA HIS A 74 14.92 -26.37 -3.85
C HIS A 74 13.57 -25.64 -3.97
N LEU A 75 13.40 -24.75 -4.96
CA LEU A 75 12.19 -23.98 -5.21
C LEU A 75 11.32 -24.63 -6.30
N TYR A 76 10.06 -24.21 -6.40
CA TYR A 76 9.12 -24.73 -7.38
C TYR A 76 9.67 -24.72 -8.80
N ILE A 77 10.19 -23.58 -9.27
CA ILE A 77 10.68 -23.44 -10.64
C ILE A 77 11.98 -24.21 -10.91
N GLY A 78 12.76 -24.49 -9.88
CA GLY A 78 13.94 -25.35 -10.00
C GLY A 78 13.58 -26.81 -10.22
N GLN A 79 12.40 -27.24 -9.70
CA GLN A 79 11.84 -28.57 -9.95
C GLN A 79 11.12 -28.64 -11.31
N HIS A 80 10.68 -27.50 -11.85
CA HIS A 80 9.91 -27.35 -13.09
C HIS A 80 10.50 -26.25 -13.98
N PRO A 81 11.79 -26.36 -14.41
CA PRO A 81 12.42 -25.29 -15.16
C PRO A 81 11.80 -25.12 -16.54
N THR A 82 11.61 -23.88 -16.96
CA THR A 82 11.12 -23.57 -18.30
C THR A 82 12.23 -23.64 -19.34
N PRO A 83 11.91 -23.83 -20.63
CA PRO A 83 12.92 -23.93 -21.69
C PRO A 83 13.77 -22.67 -21.88
N ILE A 84 13.34 -21.51 -21.34
CA ILE A 84 14.01 -20.23 -21.57
C ILE A 84 14.80 -19.70 -20.36
N HIS A 85 14.98 -20.51 -19.30
CA HIS A 85 15.84 -20.15 -18.18
C HIS A 85 17.30 -19.94 -18.63
N ASN A 86 17.97 -19.00 -18.02
CA ASN A 86 19.38 -18.64 -18.32
C ASN A 86 19.68 -18.39 -19.80
N GLN A 87 18.75 -17.77 -20.55
CA GLN A 87 18.93 -17.51 -21.99
C GLN A 87 18.93 -16.01 -22.34
N PHE A 88 18.90 -15.11 -21.38
CA PHE A 88 18.82 -13.68 -21.65
C PHE A 88 20.02 -12.92 -21.11
N LEU A 89 20.37 -11.84 -21.79
CA LEU A 89 21.17 -10.77 -21.23
C LEU A 89 20.23 -9.81 -20.49
N ILE A 90 20.46 -9.59 -19.21
CA ILE A 90 19.58 -8.77 -18.39
C ILE A 90 20.02 -7.31 -18.38
N MET A 91 19.16 -6.44 -18.87
CA MET A 91 19.33 -4.98 -18.82
C MET A 91 18.41 -4.44 -17.73
N ARG A 92 18.98 -3.92 -16.63
CA ARG A 92 18.20 -3.51 -15.45
C ARG A 92 18.38 -2.03 -15.15
N PHE A 93 17.24 -1.32 -14.97
CA PHE A 93 17.17 0.05 -14.47
C PHE A 93 16.41 0.08 -13.15
N ASN A 94 16.88 0.91 -12.23
CA ASN A 94 16.14 1.25 -11.01
C ASN A 94 16.07 2.77 -10.90
N PHE A 95 14.91 3.34 -11.18
CA PHE A 95 14.76 4.79 -11.21
C PHE A 95 14.62 5.44 -9.83
N SER A 96 14.67 4.67 -8.74
CA SER A 96 14.85 5.26 -7.41
C SER A 96 16.25 5.89 -7.20
N GLU A 97 17.22 5.52 -8.03
CA GLU A 97 18.59 6.06 -7.99
C GLU A 97 18.72 7.44 -8.68
N VAL A 98 17.68 7.90 -9.40
CA VAL A 98 17.68 9.20 -10.08
C VAL A 98 17.35 10.30 -9.09
N SER A 99 18.15 11.38 -9.09
CA SER A 99 17.90 12.57 -8.27
C SER A 99 16.53 13.17 -8.61
N SER A 100 15.79 13.57 -7.59
CA SER A 100 14.54 14.31 -7.74
C SER A 100 14.72 15.84 -7.65
N ASN A 101 15.96 16.32 -7.47
CA ASN A 101 16.27 17.75 -7.52
C ASN A 101 16.09 18.26 -8.95
N ILE A 102 15.20 19.24 -9.14
CA ILE A 102 14.81 19.73 -10.46
C ILE A 102 15.98 20.29 -11.28
N ASN A 103 17.01 20.81 -10.64
CA ASN A 103 18.18 21.36 -11.32
C ASN A 103 19.17 20.27 -11.79
N GLU A 104 19.01 19.04 -11.31
CA GLU A 104 19.93 17.93 -11.53
C GLU A 104 19.26 16.72 -12.16
N VAL A 105 17.93 16.67 -12.17
CA VAL A 105 17.15 15.48 -12.50
C VAL A 105 17.41 14.96 -13.91
N GLU A 106 17.49 15.84 -14.92
CA GLU A 106 17.75 15.46 -16.30
C GLU A 106 19.16 14.87 -16.46
N GLU A 107 20.15 15.54 -15.86
CA GLU A 107 21.53 15.07 -15.87
C GLU A 107 21.68 13.78 -15.05
N SER A 108 21.05 13.69 -13.89
CA SER A 108 21.02 12.47 -13.07
C SER A 108 20.39 11.30 -13.82
N PHE A 109 19.28 11.55 -14.52
CA PHE A 109 18.64 10.53 -15.37
C PHE A 109 19.57 10.07 -16.50
N ARG A 110 20.21 11.02 -17.20
CA ARG A 110 21.18 10.74 -18.25
C ARG A 110 22.33 9.89 -17.74
N LEU A 111 22.98 10.34 -16.65
CA LEU A 111 24.11 9.61 -16.05
C LEU A 111 23.70 8.20 -15.56
N HIS A 112 22.54 8.09 -14.92
CA HIS A 112 22.02 6.80 -14.46
C HIS A 112 21.81 5.83 -15.64
N CYS A 113 21.06 6.26 -16.67
CA CYS A 113 20.75 5.40 -17.80
C CYS A 113 22.01 5.01 -18.58
N CYS A 114 22.89 6.00 -18.91
CA CYS A 114 24.14 5.70 -19.58
C CYS A 114 25.06 4.80 -18.74
N GLY A 115 25.11 5.01 -17.42
CA GLY A 115 25.86 4.17 -16.50
C GLY A 115 25.39 2.71 -16.51
N LYS A 116 24.07 2.47 -16.43
CA LYS A 116 23.48 1.12 -16.50
C LYS A 116 23.72 0.47 -17.86
N LEU A 117 23.60 1.20 -18.96
CA LEU A 117 23.86 0.69 -20.31
C LEU A 117 25.36 0.35 -20.52
N ARG A 118 26.29 1.20 -20.07
CA ARG A 118 27.71 0.89 -20.10
C ARG A 118 28.06 -0.32 -19.23
N HIS A 119 27.46 -0.41 -18.03
CA HIS A 119 27.62 -1.59 -17.18
C HIS A 119 27.11 -2.86 -17.85
N PHE A 120 25.96 -2.80 -18.54
CA PHE A 120 25.44 -3.91 -19.35
C PHE A 120 26.45 -4.35 -20.41
N LEU A 121 27.05 -3.43 -21.16
CA LEU A 121 28.07 -3.74 -22.17
C LEU A 121 29.29 -4.42 -21.56
N GLN A 122 29.79 -3.92 -20.43
CA GLN A 122 30.92 -4.52 -19.71
C GLN A 122 30.57 -5.91 -19.14
N LYS A 123 29.38 -6.04 -18.56
CA LYS A 123 28.87 -7.29 -17.96
C LYS A 123 28.85 -8.44 -19.00
N TYR A 124 28.47 -8.12 -20.23
CA TYR A 124 28.29 -9.12 -21.30
C TYR A 124 29.29 -8.99 -22.47
N GLU A 125 30.41 -8.31 -22.28
CA GLU A 125 31.42 -8.12 -23.33
C GLU A 125 31.89 -9.45 -23.96
N HIS A 126 31.98 -10.52 -23.15
CA HIS A 126 32.38 -11.84 -23.60
C HIS A 126 31.36 -12.51 -24.55
N ILE A 127 30.11 -12.10 -24.55
CA ILE A 127 29.02 -12.57 -25.42
C ILE A 127 28.84 -11.59 -26.59
N LEU A 128 28.80 -10.29 -26.29
CA LEU A 128 28.60 -9.23 -27.28
C LEU A 128 29.83 -9.11 -28.24
N GLY A 129 31.03 -9.37 -27.72
CA GLY A 129 32.29 -9.14 -28.42
C GLY A 129 32.79 -7.70 -28.21
N LYS A 130 34.12 -7.54 -28.26
CA LYS A 130 34.75 -6.21 -28.09
C LYS A 130 34.45 -5.25 -29.23
N GLU A 131 34.03 -5.76 -30.36
CA GLU A 131 33.72 -4.98 -31.58
C GLU A 131 32.56 -4.00 -31.35
N ILE A 132 31.70 -4.22 -30.35
CA ILE A 132 30.63 -3.29 -30.03
C ILE A 132 31.18 -1.91 -29.67
N TRP A 133 32.32 -1.84 -29.00
CA TRP A 133 32.95 -0.58 -28.61
C TRP A 133 33.44 0.26 -29.81
N ASN A 134 33.71 -0.40 -30.97
CA ASN A 134 34.16 0.27 -32.20
C ASN A 134 33.00 0.99 -32.93
N VAL A 135 31.74 0.60 -32.64
CA VAL A 135 30.53 1.26 -33.21
C VAL A 135 29.97 2.36 -32.34
N LEU A 136 30.48 2.52 -31.12
CA LEU A 136 30.02 3.53 -30.16
C LEU A 136 31.02 4.70 -30.13
N ASN A 137 30.56 5.89 -30.51
CA ASN A 137 31.34 7.11 -30.34
C ASN A 137 31.02 7.79 -28.99
N GLU A 138 31.77 8.85 -28.62
CA GLU A 138 31.58 9.56 -27.36
C GLU A 138 30.16 10.14 -27.22
N GLU A 139 29.61 10.69 -28.28
CA GLU A 139 28.25 11.25 -28.33
C GLU A 139 27.19 10.18 -28.02
N THR A 140 27.31 9.00 -28.64
CA THR A 140 26.42 7.86 -28.41
C THR A 140 26.51 7.36 -26.96
N LEU A 141 27.73 7.31 -26.40
CA LEU A 141 27.94 6.84 -25.03
C LEU A 141 27.36 7.78 -23.96
N GLU A 142 27.08 9.02 -24.31
CA GLU A 142 26.55 10.03 -23.39
C GLU A 142 25.06 10.30 -23.54
N GLU A 143 24.40 9.76 -24.57
CA GLU A 143 22.95 9.91 -24.79
C GLU A 143 22.22 8.58 -24.58
N PRO A 144 21.33 8.46 -23.57
CA PRO A 144 20.70 7.18 -23.18
C PRO A 144 19.94 6.50 -24.31
N GLY A 145 19.18 7.27 -25.09
CA GLY A 145 18.37 6.73 -26.20
C GLY A 145 19.25 6.23 -27.35
N ALA A 146 20.28 7.02 -27.73
CA ALA A 146 21.22 6.62 -28.78
C ALA A 146 22.00 5.36 -28.39
N LEU A 147 22.47 5.30 -27.14
CA LEU A 147 23.21 4.14 -26.62
C LEU A 147 22.35 2.87 -26.59
N LEU A 148 21.11 2.96 -26.10
CA LEU A 148 20.16 1.85 -26.08
C LEU A 148 19.84 1.38 -27.51
N SER A 149 19.60 2.30 -28.45
CA SER A 149 19.34 2.00 -29.86
C SER A 149 20.52 1.31 -30.52
N ALA A 150 21.74 1.79 -30.28
CA ALA A 150 22.96 1.19 -30.81
C ALA A 150 23.19 -0.24 -30.27
N ILE A 151 22.98 -0.45 -28.96
CA ILE A 151 23.07 -1.78 -28.33
C ILE A 151 22.05 -2.74 -28.97
N ASN A 152 20.78 -2.31 -29.07
CA ASN A 152 19.73 -3.14 -29.66
C ASN A 152 20.01 -3.47 -31.13
N SER A 153 20.44 -2.50 -31.91
CA SER A 153 20.78 -2.70 -33.34
C SER A 153 21.97 -3.68 -33.51
N TYR A 154 23.01 -3.52 -32.70
CA TYR A 154 24.16 -4.40 -32.71
C TYR A 154 23.80 -5.83 -32.30
N ALA A 155 23.03 -5.98 -31.21
CA ALA A 155 22.56 -7.29 -30.73
C ALA A 155 21.65 -7.97 -31.76
N THR A 156 20.77 -7.22 -32.42
CA THR A 156 19.90 -7.70 -33.51
C THR A 156 20.70 -8.23 -34.70
N LEU A 157 21.75 -7.52 -35.10
CA LEU A 157 22.63 -7.96 -36.21
C LEU A 157 23.39 -9.27 -35.89
N LYS A 158 23.71 -9.51 -34.62
CA LYS A 158 24.31 -10.78 -34.19
C LYS A 158 23.34 -11.97 -34.22
N GLY A 159 22.04 -11.75 -34.12
CA GLY A 159 20.97 -12.71 -34.38
C GLY A 159 20.62 -13.64 -33.21
N ASP A 160 21.56 -14.04 -32.36
CA ASP A 160 21.32 -15.02 -31.28
C ASP A 160 21.21 -14.38 -29.89
N ILE A 161 21.21 -13.06 -29.82
CA ILE A 161 21.19 -12.33 -28.56
C ILE A 161 19.74 -11.98 -28.17
N LYS A 162 19.35 -12.40 -26.99
CA LYS A 162 18.06 -12.07 -26.37
C LYS A 162 18.27 -11.17 -25.15
N ILE A 163 17.61 -10.02 -25.13
CA ILE A 163 17.66 -9.07 -24.01
C ILE A 163 16.33 -9.09 -23.27
N TYR A 164 16.38 -9.22 -21.96
CA TYR A 164 15.25 -8.97 -21.08
C TYR A 164 15.47 -7.65 -20.33
N LEU A 165 14.63 -6.68 -20.60
CA LEU A 165 14.67 -5.37 -19.97
C LEU A 165 13.83 -5.38 -18.69
N LEU A 166 14.44 -5.08 -17.56
CA LEU A 166 13.79 -4.97 -16.24
C LEU A 166 13.87 -3.53 -15.75
N ILE A 167 12.72 -2.93 -15.45
CA ILE A 167 12.63 -1.55 -14.96
C ILE A 167 11.92 -1.54 -13.60
N ASP A 168 12.62 -1.10 -12.57
CA ASP A 168 12.09 -0.95 -11.22
C ASP A 168 11.80 0.53 -10.91
N GLU A 169 10.71 0.76 -10.17
CA GLU A 169 10.30 2.09 -9.69
C GLU A 169 10.27 3.16 -10.80
N TYR A 170 9.71 2.81 -11.97
CA TYR A 170 9.71 3.67 -13.17
C TYR A 170 9.12 5.07 -12.92
N ASP A 171 8.24 5.20 -11.95
CA ASP A 171 7.49 6.41 -11.60
C ASP A 171 8.04 7.16 -10.36
N ASN A 172 9.13 6.70 -9.75
CA ASN A 172 9.56 7.22 -8.45
C ASN A 172 9.98 8.69 -8.50
N PHE A 173 10.97 9.04 -9.35
CA PHE A 173 11.46 10.42 -9.43
C PHE A 173 10.45 11.36 -10.11
N THR A 174 9.67 10.88 -11.08
CA THR A 174 8.62 11.65 -11.73
C THR A 174 7.49 12.00 -10.78
N ASN A 175 7.07 11.07 -9.92
CA ASN A 175 6.12 11.33 -8.84
C ASN A 175 6.66 12.37 -7.84
N THR A 176 7.97 12.37 -7.58
CA THR A 176 8.60 13.37 -6.71
C THR A 176 8.67 14.73 -7.38
N ILE A 177 9.02 14.81 -8.67
CA ILE A 177 8.96 16.06 -9.44
C ILE A 177 7.54 16.64 -9.38
N LEU A 178 6.55 15.84 -9.67
CA LEU A 178 5.15 16.24 -9.65
C LEU A 178 4.73 16.75 -8.27
N SER A 179 5.04 16.00 -7.20
CA SER A 179 4.62 16.34 -5.84
C SER A 179 5.36 17.52 -5.22
N THR A 180 6.57 17.82 -5.68
CA THR A 180 7.43 18.87 -5.09
C THR A 180 7.43 20.15 -5.91
N TYR A 181 7.44 20.03 -7.23
CA TYR A 181 7.66 21.15 -8.16
C TYR A 181 6.46 21.46 -9.05
N GLY A 182 5.42 20.59 -9.04
CA GLY A 182 4.18 20.80 -9.75
C GLY A 182 4.14 20.29 -11.20
N THR A 183 2.98 20.51 -11.84
CA THR A 183 2.65 19.94 -13.15
C THR A 183 3.49 20.50 -14.30
N ASP A 184 3.90 21.77 -14.27
CA ASP A 184 4.63 22.39 -15.38
C ASP A 184 6.02 21.77 -15.58
N LEU A 185 6.76 21.53 -14.50
CA LEU A 185 8.08 20.91 -14.56
C LEU A 185 7.99 19.41 -14.87
N TYR A 186 6.99 18.76 -14.31
CA TYR A 186 6.68 17.38 -14.67
C TYR A 186 6.41 17.22 -16.19
N ARG A 187 5.60 18.11 -16.78
CA ARG A 187 5.30 18.07 -18.22
C ARG A 187 6.55 18.29 -19.09
N LYS A 188 7.47 19.13 -18.68
CA LYS A 188 8.74 19.32 -19.41
C LYS A 188 9.55 18.03 -19.50
N ALA A 189 9.49 17.17 -18.49
CA ALA A 189 10.19 15.90 -18.47
C ALA A 189 9.47 14.77 -19.24
N THR A 190 8.12 14.75 -19.19
CA THR A 190 7.30 13.61 -19.64
C THR A 190 6.53 13.83 -20.94
N HIS A 191 6.39 15.07 -21.42
CA HIS A 191 5.63 15.41 -22.63
C HIS A 191 6.52 16.01 -23.74
N GLY A 192 6.01 16.03 -24.95
CA GLY A 192 6.70 16.60 -26.13
C GLY A 192 8.09 15.97 -26.33
N GLU A 193 9.12 16.79 -26.29
CA GLU A 193 10.54 16.41 -26.41
C GLU A 193 11.18 16.11 -25.02
N GLY A 194 10.37 15.84 -23.98
CA GLY A 194 10.87 15.51 -22.66
C GLY A 194 11.80 14.29 -22.66
N TYR A 195 12.88 14.37 -21.91
CA TYR A 195 13.96 13.36 -21.90
C TYR A 195 13.49 11.97 -21.50
N ILE A 196 12.51 11.86 -20.60
CA ILE A 196 11.92 10.59 -20.18
C ILE A 196 11.14 9.98 -21.34
N ARG A 197 10.27 10.78 -21.96
CA ARG A 197 9.46 10.33 -23.10
C ARG A 197 10.34 9.87 -24.26
N ARG A 198 11.41 10.61 -24.57
CA ARG A 198 12.38 10.19 -25.63
C ARG A 198 12.96 8.82 -25.32
N PHE A 199 13.39 8.59 -24.08
CA PHE A 199 13.96 7.30 -23.67
C PHE A 199 12.95 6.15 -23.79
N PHE A 200 11.71 6.33 -23.29
CA PHE A 200 10.66 5.31 -23.43
C PHE A 200 10.23 5.07 -24.87
N ASN A 201 10.28 6.08 -25.75
CA ASN A 201 10.04 5.91 -27.18
C ASN A 201 11.11 5.03 -27.85
N VAL A 202 12.36 5.14 -27.43
CA VAL A 202 13.44 4.23 -27.89
C VAL A 202 13.22 2.81 -27.40
N ILE A 203 12.81 2.62 -26.14
CA ILE A 203 12.40 1.30 -25.62
C ILE A 203 11.28 0.72 -26.49
N LYS A 204 10.25 1.52 -26.80
CA LYS A 204 9.15 1.10 -27.66
C LYS A 204 9.65 0.69 -29.06
N ALA A 205 10.51 1.48 -29.68
CA ALA A 205 11.11 1.15 -30.98
C ALA A 205 11.93 -0.14 -30.91
N ALA A 206 12.68 -0.33 -29.83
CA ALA A 206 13.49 -1.52 -29.59
C ALA A 206 12.65 -2.80 -29.33
N THR A 207 11.34 -2.69 -29.10
CA THR A 207 10.45 -3.85 -28.88
C THR A 207 9.57 -4.19 -30.06
N THR A 208 9.54 -3.38 -31.14
CA THR A 208 8.57 -3.51 -32.25
C THR A 208 9.15 -4.04 -33.59
N GLY A 209 10.47 -4.22 -33.71
CA GLY A 209 11.11 -4.69 -34.94
C GLY A 209 11.13 -6.21 -35.11
N MET A 210 11.01 -6.72 -36.33
CA MET A 210 11.31 -8.13 -36.63
C MET A 210 12.76 -8.43 -36.26
N GLY A 211 12.96 -9.42 -35.38
CA GLY A 211 14.31 -9.82 -34.94
C GLY A 211 14.95 -8.87 -33.92
N SER A 212 14.18 -7.95 -33.30
CA SER A 212 14.69 -7.10 -32.22
C SER A 212 15.30 -7.96 -31.09
N ALA A 213 16.46 -7.53 -30.58
CA ALA A 213 17.12 -8.20 -29.48
C ALA A 213 16.38 -8.06 -28.15
N VAL A 214 15.59 -6.98 -27.95
CA VAL A 214 14.74 -6.82 -26.75
C VAL A 214 13.48 -7.68 -26.88
N ASN A 215 13.56 -8.90 -26.35
CA ASN A 215 12.49 -9.88 -26.48
C ASN A 215 11.46 -9.81 -25.35
N ARG A 216 11.85 -9.36 -24.15
CA ARG A 216 10.97 -9.26 -22.98
C ARG A 216 11.20 -7.96 -22.24
N LEU A 217 10.12 -7.47 -21.60
CA LEU A 217 10.13 -6.29 -20.77
C LEU A 217 9.25 -6.53 -19.56
N PHE A 218 9.73 -6.20 -18.37
CA PHE A 218 8.95 -6.20 -17.14
C PHE A 218 9.18 -4.87 -16.38
N ILE A 219 8.12 -4.12 -16.20
CA ILE A 219 8.16 -2.80 -15.53
C ILE A 219 7.40 -2.87 -14.22
N THR A 220 7.98 -2.33 -13.14
CA THR A 220 7.29 -2.17 -11.86
C THR A 220 7.24 -0.71 -11.42
N GLY A 221 6.15 -0.36 -10.74
CA GLY A 221 5.93 0.97 -10.17
C GLY A 221 4.84 0.99 -9.12
N VAL A 222 4.42 2.19 -8.74
CA VAL A 222 3.39 2.44 -7.73
C VAL A 222 2.15 3.13 -8.32
N SER A 223 2.30 3.91 -9.40
CA SER A 223 1.23 4.72 -10.01
C SER A 223 1.18 4.51 -11.53
N PRO A 224 0.00 4.49 -12.17
CA PRO A 224 -0.10 4.40 -13.62
C PRO A 224 0.18 5.73 -14.34
N VAL A 225 0.16 6.86 -13.64
CA VAL A 225 0.18 8.23 -14.19
C VAL A 225 1.35 8.47 -15.13
N THR A 226 2.56 8.25 -14.66
CA THR A 226 3.78 8.49 -15.47
C THR A 226 3.81 7.64 -16.73
N MET A 227 3.29 6.40 -16.66
CA MET A 227 3.28 5.51 -17.82
C MET A 227 2.40 6.08 -18.95
N ASP A 228 1.23 6.60 -18.63
CA ASP A 228 0.33 7.19 -19.62
C ASP A 228 0.96 8.44 -20.28
N ASP A 229 1.58 9.30 -19.49
CA ASP A 229 2.21 10.54 -19.95
C ASP A 229 3.47 10.31 -20.82
N VAL A 230 4.33 9.38 -20.44
CA VAL A 230 5.58 9.11 -21.21
C VAL A 230 5.35 8.22 -22.41
N THR A 231 4.29 7.45 -22.39
CA THR A 231 4.07 6.42 -23.40
C THR A 231 2.94 6.73 -24.36
N SER A 232 2.37 7.96 -24.45
CA SER A 232 1.20 8.26 -25.28
C SER A 232 1.08 7.28 -26.47
N GLY A 233 0.54 6.07 -26.19
CA GLY A 233 0.51 4.93 -27.08
C GLY A 233 1.54 3.82 -26.82
N PHE A 234 2.05 3.62 -25.58
CA PHE A 234 2.77 2.40 -25.18
C PHE A 234 1.76 1.26 -24.97
N ASN A 235 0.92 1.10 -25.98
CA ASN A 235 -0.09 0.06 -26.07
C ASN A 235 0.47 -1.35 -26.38
N ILE A 236 1.79 -1.52 -26.25
CA ILE A 236 2.46 -2.82 -26.42
C ILE A 236 2.60 -3.61 -25.13
N GLY A 237 2.42 -2.95 -23.96
CA GLY A 237 2.55 -3.61 -22.65
C GLY A 237 1.20 -4.04 -22.07
N THR A 238 1.16 -5.24 -21.53
CA THR A 238 0.00 -5.76 -20.80
C THR A 238 0.10 -5.38 -19.33
N ASN A 239 -0.93 -4.69 -18.83
CA ASN A 239 -1.04 -4.36 -17.41
C ASN A 239 -1.60 -5.57 -16.64
N ILE A 240 -0.78 -6.21 -15.82
CA ILE A 240 -1.16 -7.37 -15.00
C ILE A 240 -1.57 -6.98 -13.57
N THR A 241 -1.74 -5.70 -13.28
CA THR A 241 -2.00 -5.19 -11.93
C THR A 241 -3.27 -5.75 -11.32
N THR A 242 -4.37 -5.84 -12.07
CA THR A 242 -5.66 -6.36 -11.59
C THR A 242 -5.99 -7.76 -12.11
N ASP A 243 -5.04 -8.38 -12.82
CA ASP A 243 -5.21 -9.73 -13.34
C ASP A 243 -5.26 -10.74 -12.18
N PRO A 244 -6.29 -11.62 -12.13
CA PRO A 244 -6.45 -12.59 -11.07
C PRO A 244 -5.30 -13.60 -10.94
N TRP A 245 -4.54 -13.88 -12.01
CA TRP A 245 -3.38 -14.76 -11.98
C TRP A 245 -2.20 -14.21 -11.20
N PHE A 246 -2.15 -12.88 -11.02
CA PHE A 246 -1.06 -12.16 -10.37
C PHE A 246 -1.46 -11.45 -9.08
N ASN A 247 -2.65 -11.75 -8.53
CA ASN A 247 -3.11 -11.18 -7.26
C ASN A 247 -2.11 -11.45 -6.13
N ASP A 248 -1.56 -12.65 -6.10
CA ASP A 248 -0.68 -13.21 -5.07
C ASP A 248 0.80 -13.32 -5.50
N LEU A 249 1.20 -12.66 -6.60
CA LEU A 249 2.60 -12.58 -7.05
C LEU A 249 3.50 -11.91 -6.01
N VAL A 250 3.00 -10.88 -5.33
CA VAL A 250 3.68 -10.14 -4.29
C VAL A 250 2.84 -10.06 -3.02
N GLY A 251 3.47 -9.81 -1.87
CA GLY A 251 2.84 -9.93 -0.57
C GLY A 251 2.82 -11.38 -0.08
N PHE A 252 2.23 -11.61 1.09
CA PHE A 252 2.07 -12.95 1.66
C PHE A 252 0.59 -13.29 1.83
N SER A 253 0.18 -14.48 1.42
CA SER A 253 -1.12 -15.06 1.80
C SER A 253 -1.11 -15.49 3.27
N GLU A 254 -2.28 -15.66 3.88
CA GLU A 254 -2.35 -16.17 5.26
C GLU A 254 -1.71 -17.57 5.37
N LYS A 255 -1.84 -18.40 4.34
CA LYS A 255 -1.20 -19.73 4.30
C LYS A 255 0.33 -19.61 4.38
N GLU A 256 0.93 -18.78 3.54
CA GLU A 256 2.39 -18.56 3.53
C GLU A 256 2.89 -17.95 4.83
N LEU A 257 2.12 -17.02 5.42
CA LEU A 257 2.42 -16.46 6.73
C LEU A 257 2.40 -17.55 7.80
N ARG A 258 1.38 -18.41 7.82
CA ARG A 258 1.28 -19.52 8.78
C ARG A 258 2.42 -20.53 8.62
N GLU A 259 2.81 -20.86 7.40
CA GLU A 259 3.95 -21.72 7.13
C GLU A 259 5.25 -21.14 7.67
N MET A 260 5.50 -19.84 7.47
CA MET A 260 6.65 -19.13 8.00
C MET A 260 6.64 -19.10 9.53
N LEU A 261 5.52 -18.77 10.16
CA LEU A 261 5.36 -18.75 11.62
C LEU A 261 5.56 -20.14 12.23
N THR A 262 5.03 -21.18 11.58
CA THR A 262 5.17 -22.58 12.01
C THR A 262 6.64 -22.99 12.00
N TYR A 263 7.37 -22.67 10.94
CA TYR A 263 8.81 -22.92 10.87
C TYR A 263 9.56 -22.32 12.08
N TYR A 264 9.33 -21.03 12.40
CA TYR A 264 10.01 -20.39 13.53
C TYR A 264 9.52 -20.93 14.88
N LYS A 265 8.27 -21.38 14.99
CA LYS A 265 7.74 -22.02 16.19
C LYS A 265 8.40 -23.36 16.45
N GLU A 266 8.55 -24.19 15.42
CA GLU A 266 9.24 -25.48 15.51
C GLU A 266 10.73 -25.35 15.86
N GLN A 267 11.37 -24.24 15.42
CA GLN A 267 12.74 -23.92 15.79
C GLN A 267 12.87 -23.32 17.22
N GLY A 268 11.76 -23.16 17.95
CA GLY A 268 11.74 -22.55 19.28
C GLY A 268 12.02 -21.04 19.30
N ALA A 269 11.97 -20.35 18.14
CA ALA A 269 12.30 -18.93 18.02
C ALA A 269 11.07 -18.02 18.14
N LEU A 270 9.84 -18.50 17.87
CA LEU A 270 8.63 -17.72 18.01
C LEU A 270 8.09 -17.77 19.44
N PRO A 271 7.99 -16.63 20.16
CA PRO A 271 7.65 -16.58 21.59
C PRO A 271 6.17 -16.82 21.92
N MET A 272 5.30 -16.92 20.92
CA MET A 272 3.84 -17.10 21.04
C MET A 272 3.33 -18.24 20.19
N SER A 273 2.03 -18.53 20.21
CA SER A 273 1.42 -19.47 19.28
C SER A 273 1.34 -18.87 17.84
N VAL A 274 1.22 -19.72 16.83
CA VAL A 274 1.02 -19.29 15.44
C VAL A 274 -0.29 -18.50 15.32
N ASP A 275 -1.35 -18.96 15.98
CA ASP A 275 -2.67 -18.32 15.95
C ASP A 275 -2.65 -16.94 16.62
N ASP A 276 -1.95 -16.78 17.74
CA ASP A 276 -1.79 -15.48 18.41
C ASP A 276 -1.03 -14.50 17.50
N ALA A 277 0.04 -14.96 16.83
CA ALA A 277 0.81 -14.14 15.92
C ALA A 277 -0.02 -13.69 14.71
N VAL A 278 -0.80 -14.59 14.11
CA VAL A 278 -1.72 -14.24 13.01
C VAL A 278 -2.80 -13.28 13.49
N THR A 279 -3.42 -13.54 14.64
CA THR A 279 -4.45 -12.67 15.24
C THR A 279 -3.92 -11.26 15.50
N MET A 280 -2.65 -11.13 15.88
CA MET A 280 -1.99 -9.84 16.07
C MET A 280 -1.71 -9.13 14.73
N MET A 281 -1.21 -9.85 13.72
CA MET A 281 -0.78 -9.27 12.45
C MET A 281 -1.93 -8.95 11.50
N LYS A 282 -2.95 -9.82 11.43
CA LYS A 282 -4.04 -9.74 10.46
C LYS A 282 -4.76 -8.40 10.43
N PRO A 283 -5.25 -7.84 11.55
CA PRO A 283 -5.93 -6.55 11.53
C PRO A 283 -5.05 -5.38 11.08
N ASN A 284 -3.72 -5.54 11.14
CA ASN A 284 -2.76 -4.47 10.90
C ASN A 284 -2.12 -4.51 9.51
N TYR A 285 -1.97 -5.70 8.89
CA TYR A 285 -1.14 -5.87 7.69
C TYR A 285 -1.84 -6.58 6.54
N ASP A 286 -3.03 -7.17 6.76
CA ASP A 286 -3.79 -7.96 5.79
C ASP A 286 -4.77 -7.11 4.96
N ASN A 287 -5.63 -7.81 4.22
CA ASN A 287 -6.76 -7.31 3.44
C ASN A 287 -6.39 -6.54 2.17
N TYR A 288 -5.21 -6.75 1.61
CA TYR A 288 -4.88 -6.23 0.29
C TYR A 288 -5.33 -7.20 -0.80
N CYS A 289 -6.41 -6.88 -1.50
CA CYS A 289 -6.90 -7.60 -2.66
C CYS A 289 -6.74 -6.73 -3.91
N PHE A 290 -6.07 -7.26 -4.92
CA PHE A 290 -5.76 -6.53 -6.15
C PHE A 290 -6.64 -6.92 -7.34
N SER A 291 -7.43 -7.99 -7.20
CA SER A 291 -8.32 -8.45 -8.26
C SER A 291 -9.72 -8.75 -7.73
N LYS A 292 -10.74 -8.19 -8.39
CA LYS A 292 -12.16 -8.43 -8.05
C LYS A 292 -12.59 -9.91 -8.17
N ASN A 293 -11.79 -10.72 -8.85
CA ASN A 293 -12.02 -12.15 -9.02
C ASN A 293 -11.28 -13.01 -7.97
N LYS A 294 -10.62 -12.39 -6.98
CA LYS A 294 -9.78 -13.04 -5.97
C LYS A 294 -10.05 -12.53 -4.55
N LEU A 295 -11.29 -12.21 -4.25
CA LEU A 295 -11.71 -11.59 -2.99
C LEU A 295 -11.42 -12.44 -1.74
N ALA A 296 -11.36 -13.76 -1.88
CA ALA A 296 -11.00 -14.67 -0.79
C ALA A 296 -9.47 -14.76 -0.55
N ASP A 297 -8.66 -14.32 -1.51
CA ASP A 297 -7.21 -14.45 -1.49
C ASP A 297 -6.55 -13.08 -1.21
N CYS A 298 -6.89 -12.47 -0.05
CA CYS A 298 -6.25 -11.22 0.38
C CYS A 298 -4.80 -11.46 0.80
N MET A 299 -3.99 -10.41 0.64
CA MET A 299 -2.56 -10.45 0.88
C MET A 299 -2.16 -9.57 2.06
N PHE A 300 -1.21 -10.05 2.85
CA PHE A 300 -0.47 -9.25 3.81
C PHE A 300 0.61 -8.43 3.11
N ASN A 301 0.84 -7.22 3.60
CA ASN A 301 2.04 -6.47 3.22
C ASN A 301 3.29 -7.20 3.73
N SER A 302 4.11 -7.71 2.82
CA SER A 302 5.25 -8.57 3.15
C SER A 302 6.31 -7.89 4.02
N ASP A 303 6.60 -6.61 3.77
CA ASP A 303 7.61 -5.88 4.54
C ASP A 303 7.16 -5.62 5.99
N MET A 304 5.86 -5.31 6.18
CA MET A 304 5.28 -5.14 7.52
C MET A 304 5.29 -6.45 8.31
N VAL A 305 4.99 -7.57 7.66
CA VAL A 305 5.09 -8.89 8.28
C VAL A 305 6.54 -9.18 8.68
N LEU A 306 7.51 -8.96 7.77
CA LEU A 306 8.93 -9.20 8.04
C LEU A 306 9.48 -8.27 9.11
N TYR A 307 9.02 -7.01 9.17
CA TYR A 307 9.34 -6.06 10.24
C TYR A 307 8.89 -6.60 11.60
N CYS A 308 7.64 -7.05 11.71
CA CYS A 308 7.10 -7.63 12.93
C CYS A 308 7.82 -8.94 13.31
N MET A 309 8.03 -9.82 12.34
CA MET A 309 8.75 -11.08 12.54
C MET A 309 10.18 -10.87 13.02
N LYS A 310 10.88 -9.87 12.47
CA LYS A 310 12.23 -9.52 12.93
C LYS A 310 12.26 -9.23 14.44
N SER A 311 11.31 -8.43 14.94
CA SER A 311 11.22 -8.13 16.37
C SER A 311 10.91 -9.37 17.20
N LEU A 312 9.92 -10.17 16.78
CA LEU A 312 9.53 -11.39 17.48
C LEU A 312 10.67 -12.43 17.56
N ILE A 313 11.39 -12.63 16.44
CA ILE A 313 12.41 -13.70 16.35
C ILE A 313 13.74 -13.27 16.95
N LEU A 314 14.17 -12.00 16.75
CA LEU A 314 15.47 -11.53 17.27
C LEU A 314 15.40 -11.06 18.73
N HIS A 315 14.29 -10.45 19.13
CA HIS A 315 14.17 -9.82 20.45
C HIS A 315 13.17 -10.55 21.37
N GLY A 316 12.39 -11.49 20.86
CA GLY A 316 11.39 -12.22 21.62
C GLY A 316 10.18 -11.37 22.05
N VAL A 317 10.05 -10.16 21.51
CA VAL A 317 9.01 -9.19 21.87
C VAL A 317 8.33 -8.63 20.64
N LYS A 318 7.09 -8.15 20.82
CA LYS A 318 6.39 -7.38 19.78
C LYS A 318 7.14 -6.08 19.49
N PRO A 319 7.10 -5.55 18.26
CA PRO A 319 7.66 -4.24 17.98
C PRO A 319 6.92 -3.16 18.79
N ASP A 320 7.64 -2.18 19.32
CA ASP A 320 7.06 -1.05 20.04
C ASP A 320 6.10 -0.24 19.15
N GLU A 321 6.45 -0.10 17.89
CA GLU A 321 5.59 0.46 16.86
C GLU A 321 5.19 -0.62 15.86
N ILE A 322 3.89 -0.82 15.68
CA ILE A 322 3.32 -1.77 14.71
C ILE A 322 3.60 -1.33 13.26
N VAL A 323 3.72 -0.03 13.04
CA VAL A 323 4.03 0.56 11.73
C VAL A 323 5.53 0.72 11.60
N ASP A 324 6.12 0.12 10.58
CA ASP A 324 7.50 0.42 10.20
C ASP A 324 7.65 1.94 9.95
N PRO A 325 8.54 2.63 10.68
CA PRO A 325 8.77 4.07 10.52
C PRO A 325 9.05 4.49 9.06
N ASN A 326 9.64 3.59 8.28
CA ASN A 326 9.94 3.83 6.87
C ASN A 326 8.69 3.89 5.96
N ILE A 327 7.54 3.37 6.39
CA ILE A 327 6.27 3.45 5.62
C ILE A 327 5.61 4.83 5.73
N ARG A 328 5.89 5.58 6.78
CA ARG A 328 5.31 6.92 7.03
C ARG A 328 5.61 7.95 5.94
N THR A 329 6.60 7.71 5.07
CA THR A 329 7.03 8.69 4.04
C THR A 329 6.10 8.81 2.82
N ASP A 330 5.20 7.86 2.58
CA ASP A 330 4.35 7.86 1.38
C ASP A 330 3.18 8.86 1.43
N PHE A 331 2.88 9.41 2.60
CA PHE A 331 1.80 10.39 2.79
C PHE A 331 2.05 11.76 2.16
N ASN A 332 3.29 12.11 1.86
CA ASN A 332 3.60 13.36 1.16
C ASN A 332 2.94 13.43 -0.22
N LYS A 333 2.76 12.27 -0.89
CA LYS A 333 2.09 12.19 -2.19
C LYS A 333 0.59 12.45 -2.05
N LEU A 334 -0.06 11.84 -1.06
CA LEU A 334 -1.48 12.09 -0.79
C LEU A 334 -1.73 13.56 -0.44
N ALA A 335 -0.88 14.14 0.41
CA ALA A 335 -0.94 15.55 0.77
C ALA A 335 -0.78 16.48 -0.44
N TYR A 336 0.05 16.09 -1.42
CA TYR A 336 0.20 16.83 -2.66
C TYR A 336 -1.06 16.75 -3.53
N LEU A 337 -1.62 15.56 -3.74
CA LEU A 337 -2.82 15.35 -4.57
C LEU A 337 -4.02 16.14 -4.04
N VAL A 338 -4.17 16.19 -2.71
CA VAL A 338 -5.22 17.01 -2.09
C VAL A 338 -4.94 18.50 -2.22
N ARG A 339 -3.65 18.94 -2.18
CA ARG A 339 -3.30 20.37 -2.40
C ARG A 339 -3.54 20.82 -3.83
N LEU A 340 -3.36 19.96 -4.84
CA LEU A 340 -3.66 20.28 -6.23
C LEU A 340 -5.12 20.66 -6.45
N ASP A 341 -6.02 20.14 -5.63
CA ASP A 341 -7.45 20.41 -5.65
C ASP A 341 -7.84 21.64 -4.79
N HIS A 342 -6.96 22.64 -4.69
CA HIS A 342 -7.20 23.88 -3.95
C HIS A 342 -7.56 23.70 -2.46
N GLY A 343 -7.06 22.66 -1.81
CA GLY A 343 -7.15 22.46 -0.37
C GLY A 343 -8.26 21.47 0.04
N LEU A 344 -9.45 21.94 0.39
CA LEU A 344 -10.58 21.09 0.83
C LEU A 344 -11.59 20.83 -0.31
N GLY A 345 -11.09 20.60 -1.52
CA GLY A 345 -11.88 20.29 -2.70
C GLY A 345 -12.50 18.89 -2.72
N GLU A 346 -12.87 18.42 -3.91
CA GLU A 346 -13.55 17.13 -4.10
C GLU A 346 -12.71 15.94 -3.59
N ASN A 347 -11.38 15.98 -3.78
CA ASN A 347 -10.48 14.92 -3.34
C ASN A 347 -10.39 14.78 -1.82
N PHE A 348 -10.45 15.88 -1.08
CA PHE A 348 -10.54 15.83 0.38
C PHE A 348 -11.89 15.26 0.83
N SER A 349 -12.97 15.61 0.11
CA SER A 349 -14.30 15.07 0.36
C SER A 349 -14.38 13.57 0.14
N VAL A 350 -13.66 13.02 -0.85
CA VAL A 350 -13.52 11.56 -1.05
C VAL A 350 -12.88 10.89 0.17
N ILE A 351 -11.80 11.46 0.71
CA ILE A 351 -11.15 10.88 1.91
C ILE A 351 -12.08 10.92 3.12
N LYS A 352 -12.84 12.02 3.26
CA LYS A 352 -13.87 12.16 4.28
C LYS A 352 -14.97 11.09 4.10
N GLU A 353 -15.50 10.92 2.88
CA GLU A 353 -16.49 9.88 2.55
C GLU A 353 -16.00 8.47 2.95
N ILE A 354 -14.75 8.15 2.60
CA ILE A 354 -14.14 6.85 2.96
C ILE A 354 -14.02 6.69 4.47
N ALA A 355 -13.66 7.75 5.19
CA ALA A 355 -13.55 7.71 6.65
C ALA A 355 -14.90 7.53 7.34
N GLU A 356 -15.97 8.10 6.78
CA GLU A 356 -17.33 8.06 7.32
C GLU A 356 -18.05 6.76 6.98
N GLN A 357 -17.93 6.28 5.73
CA GLN A 357 -18.66 5.12 5.22
C GLN A 357 -17.84 3.82 5.30
N GLY A 358 -16.52 3.92 5.48
CA GLY A 358 -15.61 2.78 5.48
C GLY A 358 -15.31 2.18 4.09
N GLU A 359 -16.15 2.48 3.08
CA GLU A 359 -16.05 1.95 1.72
C GLU A 359 -16.60 2.92 0.67
N ILE A 360 -16.16 2.76 -0.58
CA ILE A 360 -16.64 3.52 -1.75
C ILE A 360 -16.76 2.59 -2.95
N VAL A 361 -17.72 2.88 -3.84
CA VAL A 361 -17.87 2.19 -5.13
C VAL A 361 -17.23 3.02 -6.23
N THR A 362 -16.36 2.43 -7.04
CA THR A 362 -15.73 3.12 -8.18
C THR A 362 -15.20 2.12 -9.20
N GLU A 363 -15.05 2.53 -10.45
CA GLU A 363 -14.22 1.82 -11.42
C GLU A 363 -12.74 2.08 -11.11
N ILE A 364 -11.89 1.07 -11.29
CA ILE A 364 -10.44 1.24 -11.20
C ILE A 364 -9.93 1.66 -12.58
N VAL A 365 -9.60 2.94 -12.72
CA VAL A 365 -9.05 3.49 -13.96
C VAL A 365 -7.59 3.10 -14.07
N THR A 366 -7.21 2.50 -15.20
CA THR A 366 -5.86 1.95 -15.41
C THR A 366 -4.94 2.87 -16.21
N HIS A 367 -5.50 3.89 -16.86
CA HIS A 367 -4.79 4.83 -17.72
C HIS A 367 -5.36 6.24 -17.54
N PHE A 368 -4.56 7.16 -17.07
CA PHE A 368 -4.89 8.59 -16.97
C PHE A 368 -3.60 9.41 -16.76
N SER A 369 -3.63 10.63 -17.28
CA SER A 369 -2.51 11.57 -17.22
C SER A 369 -2.39 12.27 -15.86
N ALA A 370 -1.24 12.92 -15.62
CA ALA A 370 -1.05 13.74 -14.43
C ALA A 370 -2.04 14.92 -14.35
N LEU A 371 -2.57 15.40 -15.47
CA LEU A 371 -3.56 16.48 -15.50
C LEU A 371 -4.95 16.03 -15.04
N GLU A 372 -5.25 14.73 -15.15
CA GLU A 372 -6.54 14.14 -14.81
C GLU A 372 -6.55 13.54 -13.39
N MET A 373 -5.45 13.68 -12.62
CA MET A 373 -5.36 13.12 -11.25
C MET A 373 -6.33 13.75 -10.26
N THR A 374 -6.81 14.97 -10.53
CA THR A 374 -7.80 15.66 -9.69
C THR A 374 -9.23 15.20 -9.97
N ASP A 375 -9.47 14.50 -11.07
CA ASP A 375 -10.76 13.88 -11.33
C ASP A 375 -11.07 12.84 -10.24
N VAL A 376 -12.26 12.90 -9.66
CA VAL A 376 -12.67 12.06 -8.51
C VAL A 376 -12.47 10.57 -8.76
N GLY A 377 -12.81 10.07 -9.95
CA GLY A 377 -12.62 8.65 -10.32
C GLY A 377 -11.16 8.24 -10.38
N ASN A 378 -10.31 9.08 -10.96
CA ASN A 378 -8.87 8.87 -11.04
C ASN A 378 -8.21 8.95 -9.66
N PHE A 379 -8.65 9.90 -8.82
CA PHE A 379 -8.18 10.01 -7.45
C PHE A 379 -8.53 8.78 -6.62
N LYS A 380 -9.77 8.26 -6.70
CA LYS A 380 -10.18 7.00 -6.06
C LYS A 380 -9.30 5.84 -6.51
N SER A 381 -8.97 5.77 -7.81
CA SER A 381 -8.06 4.76 -8.37
C SER A 381 -6.62 4.92 -7.85
N LEU A 382 -6.12 6.15 -7.68
CA LEU A 382 -4.80 6.40 -7.08
C LEU A 382 -4.72 5.91 -5.63
N LEU A 383 -5.79 6.09 -4.84
CA LEU A 383 -5.82 5.57 -3.47
C LEU A 383 -5.67 4.03 -3.46
N PHE A 384 -6.28 3.33 -4.43
CA PHE A 384 -6.09 1.89 -4.61
C PHE A 384 -4.64 1.55 -4.99
N TYR A 385 -4.05 2.21 -5.98
CA TYR A 385 -2.67 1.94 -6.41
C TYR A 385 -1.64 2.23 -5.32
N PHE A 386 -1.87 3.23 -4.48
CA PHE A 386 -1.01 3.52 -3.33
C PHE A 386 -1.22 2.56 -2.15
N GLY A 387 -2.22 1.67 -2.22
CA GLY A 387 -2.55 0.73 -1.16
C GLY A 387 -3.29 1.35 0.02
N LEU A 388 -3.86 2.54 -0.17
CA LEU A 388 -4.72 3.19 0.82
C LEU A 388 -6.14 2.63 0.77
N LEU A 389 -6.53 2.06 -0.37
CA LEU A 389 -7.75 1.29 -0.55
C LEU A 389 -7.43 -0.08 -1.15
N SER A 390 -8.33 -1.03 -0.93
CA SER A 390 -8.28 -2.40 -1.41
C SER A 390 -9.66 -2.85 -1.88
N ILE A 391 -9.73 -3.83 -2.76
CA ILE A 391 -11.01 -4.38 -3.25
C ILE A 391 -11.60 -5.28 -2.17
N LYS A 392 -12.81 -4.94 -1.66
CA LYS A 392 -13.60 -5.72 -0.71
C LYS A 392 -14.62 -6.62 -1.41
N GLY A 393 -15.14 -6.15 -2.53
CA GLY A 393 -16.22 -6.82 -3.24
C GLY A 393 -16.55 -6.14 -4.56
N VAL A 394 -17.70 -6.52 -5.11
CA VAL A 394 -18.28 -5.86 -6.28
C VAL A 394 -19.75 -5.55 -6.01
N ASP A 395 -20.24 -4.44 -6.56
CA ASP A 395 -21.65 -4.09 -6.52
C ASP A 395 -22.49 -4.90 -7.52
N MET A 396 -23.79 -4.66 -7.58
CA MET A 396 -24.71 -5.34 -8.50
C MET A 396 -24.40 -5.10 -9.98
N MET A 397 -23.62 -4.04 -10.29
CA MET A 397 -23.17 -3.73 -11.65
C MET A 397 -21.78 -4.28 -11.96
N GLY A 398 -21.14 -5.00 -11.01
CA GLY A 398 -19.80 -5.55 -11.15
C GLY A 398 -18.68 -4.52 -10.95
N ARG A 399 -19.00 -3.32 -10.42
CA ARG A 399 -18.00 -2.30 -10.08
C ARG A 399 -17.32 -2.64 -8.76
N PRO A 400 -16.00 -2.44 -8.63
CA PRO A 400 -15.30 -2.67 -7.37
C PRO A 400 -15.85 -1.82 -6.22
N ILE A 401 -16.03 -2.46 -5.08
CA ILE A 401 -16.22 -1.81 -3.78
C ILE A 401 -14.84 -1.75 -3.13
N LEU A 402 -14.34 -0.55 -2.92
CA LEU A 402 -13.05 -0.30 -2.28
C LEU A 402 -13.25 0.05 -0.82
N HIS A 403 -12.37 -0.48 0.04
CA HIS A 403 -12.37 -0.22 1.48
C HIS A 403 -10.96 0.04 2.00
N ILE A 404 -10.86 0.60 3.21
CA ILE A 404 -9.57 0.72 3.92
C ILE A 404 -9.12 -0.69 4.33
N PRO A 405 -7.93 -1.18 3.89
CA PRO A 405 -7.57 -2.59 4.08
C PRO A 405 -7.35 -2.97 5.54
N ASN A 406 -6.75 -2.11 6.35
CA ASN A 406 -6.34 -2.45 7.71
C ASN A 406 -6.17 -1.23 8.62
N LEU A 407 -5.90 -1.51 9.91
CA LEU A 407 -5.78 -0.49 10.94
C LEU A 407 -4.63 0.49 10.70
N VAL A 408 -3.51 0.02 10.14
CA VAL A 408 -2.35 0.87 9.81
C VAL A 408 -2.72 1.92 8.78
N VAL A 409 -3.34 1.51 7.68
CA VAL A 409 -3.79 2.44 6.63
C VAL A 409 -4.88 3.37 7.14
N ARG A 410 -5.80 2.86 7.97
CA ARG A 410 -6.85 3.67 8.57
C ARG A 410 -6.28 4.78 9.45
N GLU A 411 -5.36 4.45 10.36
CA GLU A 411 -4.66 5.44 11.19
C GLU A 411 -4.00 6.52 10.34
N GLN A 412 -3.39 6.12 9.26
CA GLN A 412 -2.71 7.02 8.37
C GLN A 412 -3.68 7.99 7.67
N LEU A 413 -4.78 7.49 7.10
CA LEU A 413 -5.81 8.33 6.47
C LEU A 413 -6.44 9.31 7.48
N PHE A 414 -6.71 8.85 8.70
CA PHE A 414 -7.29 9.72 9.73
C PHE A 414 -6.31 10.79 10.21
N ASN A 415 -5.04 10.45 10.39
CA ASN A 415 -4.00 11.45 10.68
C ASN A 415 -3.91 12.50 9.55
N PHE A 416 -4.09 12.09 8.31
CA PHE A 416 -4.14 13.00 7.18
C PHE A 416 -5.35 13.95 7.24
N LEU A 417 -6.56 13.44 7.54
CA LEU A 417 -7.76 14.24 7.73
C LEU A 417 -7.62 15.26 8.88
N ILE A 418 -7.11 14.80 10.03
CA ILE A 418 -6.87 15.64 11.20
C ILE A 418 -5.90 16.78 10.87
N GLN A 419 -4.80 16.47 10.18
CA GLN A 419 -3.85 17.48 9.72
C GLN A 419 -4.47 18.43 8.68
N GLY A 420 -5.35 17.95 7.81
CA GLY A 420 -6.12 18.74 6.88
C GLY A 420 -7.00 19.75 7.60
N TYR A 421 -7.80 19.31 8.57
CA TYR A 421 -8.62 20.19 9.37
C TYR A 421 -7.83 21.26 10.12
N ALA A 422 -6.70 20.87 10.73
CA ALA A 422 -5.83 21.80 11.45
C ALA A 422 -5.17 22.86 10.52
N ARG A 423 -4.69 22.45 9.35
CA ARG A 423 -4.01 23.35 8.38
C ARG A 423 -4.96 24.40 7.78
N HIS A 424 -6.27 24.07 7.68
CA HIS A 424 -7.26 24.95 7.12
C HIS A 424 -8.09 25.70 8.19
N ASP A 425 -7.62 25.67 9.44
CA ASP A 425 -8.30 26.28 10.60
C ASP A 425 -9.78 25.85 10.76
N ILE A 426 -10.10 24.63 10.37
CA ILE A 426 -11.45 24.08 10.51
C ILE A 426 -11.65 23.55 11.91
N PHE A 427 -10.69 22.75 12.37
CA PHE A 427 -10.70 22.17 13.70
C PHE A 427 -9.28 21.87 14.19
N ASN A 428 -9.00 22.34 15.40
CA ASN A 428 -7.74 22.09 16.08
C ASN A 428 -8.00 21.58 17.50
N LEU A 429 -7.25 20.58 17.93
CA LEU A 429 -7.48 19.91 19.21
C LEU A 429 -6.16 19.74 19.96
N ASP A 430 -6.18 19.91 21.28
CA ASP A 430 -5.07 19.55 22.15
C ASP A 430 -4.93 18.02 22.22
N VAL A 431 -4.04 17.49 21.37
CA VAL A 431 -3.79 16.05 21.23
C VAL A 431 -3.22 15.45 22.53
N ASN A 432 -2.47 16.21 23.34
CA ASN A 432 -1.91 15.72 24.60
C ASN A 432 -3.03 15.54 25.65
N ARG A 433 -3.95 16.49 25.74
CA ARG A 433 -5.13 16.38 26.59
C ARG A 433 -6.02 15.24 26.13
N LEU A 434 -6.25 15.11 24.82
CA LEU A 434 -7.01 13.98 24.25
C LEU A 434 -6.40 12.64 24.64
N ARG A 435 -5.08 12.50 24.55
CA ARG A 435 -4.35 11.27 24.95
C ARG A 435 -4.60 10.93 26.41
N THR A 436 -4.42 11.89 27.31
CA THR A 436 -4.63 11.66 28.74
C THR A 436 -6.07 11.22 29.06
N LEU A 437 -7.06 11.81 28.40
CA LEU A 437 -8.47 11.44 28.58
C LEU A 437 -8.76 10.06 28.00
N PHE A 438 -8.14 9.72 26.87
CA PHE A 438 -8.26 8.39 26.26
C PHE A 438 -7.59 7.30 27.13
N GLU A 439 -6.46 7.59 27.75
CA GLU A 439 -5.82 6.71 28.73
C GLU A 439 -6.69 6.49 29.99
N ASN A 440 -7.35 7.54 30.48
CA ASN A 440 -8.31 7.40 31.60
C ASN A 440 -9.51 6.52 31.21
N MET A 441 -10.06 6.70 30.00
CA MET A 441 -11.07 5.79 29.45
C MET A 441 -10.52 4.36 29.39
N SER A 442 -9.33 4.18 28.82
CA SER A 442 -8.75 2.86 28.57
C SER A 442 -8.43 2.06 29.83
N PHE A 443 -7.87 2.70 30.85
CA PHE A 443 -7.31 2.02 32.03
C PHE A 443 -8.09 2.24 33.33
N LYS A 444 -8.92 3.27 33.41
CA LYS A 444 -9.74 3.59 34.60
C LYS A 444 -11.24 3.43 34.36
N GLY A 445 -11.68 3.23 33.11
CA GLY A 445 -13.09 3.15 32.75
C GLY A 445 -13.82 4.50 32.74
N ASP A 446 -13.09 5.61 32.86
CA ASP A 446 -13.65 6.97 32.90
C ASP A 446 -13.74 7.56 31.46
N TRP A 447 -14.79 7.19 30.76
CA TRP A 447 -14.98 7.53 29.35
C TRP A 447 -15.69 8.88 29.11
N LYS A 448 -16.54 9.33 30.03
CA LYS A 448 -17.35 10.53 29.83
C LYS A 448 -16.56 11.84 29.62
N PRO A 449 -15.43 12.09 30.34
CA PRO A 449 -14.63 13.29 30.12
C PRO A 449 -14.04 13.41 28.74
N LEU A 450 -13.71 12.27 28.08
CA LEU A 450 -13.20 12.24 26.72
C LEU A 450 -14.23 12.82 25.72
N PHE A 451 -15.47 12.32 25.75
CA PHE A 451 -16.52 12.79 24.84
C PHE A 451 -16.97 14.20 25.15
N LYS A 452 -16.97 14.63 26.43
CA LYS A 452 -17.19 16.03 26.81
C LYS A 452 -16.16 16.96 26.21
N PHE A 453 -14.89 16.58 26.30
CA PHE A 453 -13.79 17.36 25.73
C PHE A 453 -13.93 17.52 24.20
N LEU A 454 -14.25 16.43 23.48
CA LEU A 454 -14.50 16.49 22.04
C LEU A 454 -15.71 17.40 21.71
N ALA A 455 -16.78 17.29 22.46
CA ALA A 455 -17.99 18.12 22.29
C ALA A 455 -17.74 19.62 22.59
N GLU A 456 -16.95 19.92 23.62
CA GLU A 456 -16.55 21.29 23.94
C GLU A 456 -15.72 21.90 22.82
N ALA A 457 -14.76 21.14 22.29
CA ALA A 457 -13.95 21.58 21.18
C ALA A 457 -14.77 21.85 19.91
N ILE A 458 -15.75 20.99 19.59
CA ILE A 458 -16.69 21.23 18.47
C ILE A 458 -17.52 22.52 18.74
N ARG A 459 -18.00 22.72 19.97
CA ARG A 459 -18.78 23.89 20.32
C ARG A 459 -18.00 25.20 20.20
N GLU A 460 -16.71 25.19 20.51
CA GLU A 460 -15.84 26.37 20.47
C GLU A 460 -15.40 26.76 19.06
N GLN A 461 -15.38 25.81 18.12
CA GLN A 461 -14.88 26.04 16.78
C GLN A 461 -16.01 26.03 15.74
N SER A 462 -16.43 27.25 15.31
CA SER A 462 -17.61 27.41 14.46
C SER A 462 -17.50 26.73 13.08
N ARG A 463 -16.30 26.67 12.49
CA ARG A 463 -16.11 26.11 11.14
C ARG A 463 -16.42 24.62 11.06
N ILE A 464 -16.04 23.82 12.07
CA ILE A 464 -16.35 22.38 12.06
C ILE A 464 -17.85 22.10 12.08
N ARG A 465 -18.66 23.01 12.65
CA ARG A 465 -20.11 22.85 12.72
C ARG A 465 -20.78 22.85 11.36
N GLU A 466 -20.19 23.53 10.38
CA GLU A 466 -20.66 23.53 8.98
C GLU A 466 -20.48 22.19 8.31
N TYR A 467 -19.59 21.33 8.84
CA TYR A 467 -19.32 19.99 8.33
C TYR A 467 -20.09 18.89 9.07
N ILE A 468 -20.83 19.22 10.15
CA ILE A 468 -21.62 18.26 10.95
C ILE A 468 -23.10 18.41 10.61
N GLU A 469 -23.54 17.71 9.58
CA GLU A 469 -24.94 17.78 9.10
C GLU A 469 -25.77 16.54 9.46
N GLY A 470 -25.20 15.56 10.19
CA GLY A 470 -25.89 14.31 10.51
C GLY A 470 -25.06 13.32 11.33
N GLU A 471 -25.65 12.17 11.59
CA GLU A 471 -25.06 11.09 12.40
C GLU A 471 -23.75 10.58 11.81
N ALA A 472 -23.70 10.34 10.50
CA ALA A 472 -22.50 9.85 9.82
C ALA A 472 -21.30 10.80 9.99
N HIS A 473 -21.53 12.12 9.94
CA HIS A 473 -20.48 13.12 10.12
C HIS A 473 -19.91 13.11 11.54
N ILE A 474 -20.78 12.97 12.56
CA ILE A 474 -20.33 12.85 13.97
C ILE A 474 -19.56 11.54 14.17
N LYS A 475 -20.08 10.42 13.65
CA LYS A 475 -19.40 9.12 13.74
C LYS A 475 -18.02 9.18 13.05
N GLY A 476 -17.92 9.72 11.84
CA GLY A 476 -16.65 9.89 11.12
C GLY A 476 -15.65 10.77 11.86
N PHE A 477 -16.12 11.90 12.43
CA PHE A 477 -15.31 12.78 13.27
C PHE A 477 -14.78 12.05 14.52
N LEU A 478 -15.66 11.40 15.28
CA LEU A 478 -15.27 10.64 16.46
C LEU A 478 -14.29 9.53 16.09
N LEU A 479 -14.57 8.79 15.02
CA LEU A 479 -13.72 7.71 14.54
C LEU A 479 -12.30 8.19 14.24
N ALA A 480 -12.15 9.36 13.58
CA ALA A 480 -10.84 9.92 13.25
C ALA A 480 -10.01 10.19 14.52
N TYR A 481 -10.57 10.88 15.51
CA TYR A 481 -9.84 11.25 16.72
C TYR A 481 -9.63 10.08 17.68
N LEU A 482 -10.60 9.16 17.80
CA LEU A 482 -10.51 7.99 18.67
C LEU A 482 -9.56 6.90 18.11
N SER A 483 -9.32 6.89 16.80
CA SER A 483 -8.37 5.97 16.16
C SER A 483 -6.90 6.39 16.26
N MET A 484 -6.61 7.58 16.81
CA MET A 484 -5.23 8.06 16.99
C MET A 484 -4.41 7.23 17.98
N PHE A 485 -5.07 6.46 18.85
CA PHE A 485 -4.43 5.72 19.93
C PHE A 485 -4.62 4.23 19.78
N ARG A 486 -3.54 3.45 19.92
CA ARG A 486 -3.45 2.02 19.59
C ARG A 486 -3.83 1.08 20.74
N TYR A 487 -4.45 1.60 21.80
CA TYR A 487 -4.91 0.74 22.90
C TYR A 487 -6.05 -0.17 22.46
N TYR A 488 -6.84 0.25 21.47
CA TYR A 488 -7.96 -0.50 20.93
C TYR A 488 -7.86 -0.73 19.44
N GLN A 489 -8.40 -1.86 19.00
CA GLN A 489 -8.90 -2.05 17.65
C GLN A 489 -10.31 -1.46 17.62
N LEU A 490 -10.47 -0.28 17.04
CA LEU A 490 -11.75 0.41 16.94
C LEU A 490 -12.46 -0.03 15.65
N TYR A 491 -13.57 -0.70 15.80
CA TYR A 491 -14.42 -1.16 14.70
C TYR A 491 -15.69 -0.32 14.63
N PRO A 492 -15.89 0.50 13.57
CA PRO A 492 -17.17 1.14 13.28
C PRO A 492 -18.13 0.11 12.67
N GLU A 493 -19.43 0.30 12.90
CA GLU A 493 -20.51 -0.52 12.31
C GLU A 493 -20.20 -2.03 12.39
N TYR A 494 -19.82 -2.50 13.59
CA TYR A 494 -19.45 -3.90 13.78
C TYR A 494 -20.67 -4.79 13.90
N GLU A 495 -20.77 -5.81 13.02
CA GLU A 495 -21.88 -6.75 13.03
C GLU A 495 -21.89 -7.60 14.30
N MET A 496 -22.98 -7.54 15.00
CA MET A 496 -23.27 -8.27 16.24
C MET A 496 -24.68 -8.85 16.19
N ASN A 497 -25.08 -9.60 17.22
CA ASN A 497 -26.40 -10.22 17.35
C ASN A 497 -27.55 -9.35 16.80
N LYS A 498 -27.94 -9.59 15.53
CA LYS A 498 -29.06 -8.97 14.81
C LYS A 498 -28.93 -7.44 14.65
N GLY A 499 -27.72 -6.92 14.43
CA GLY A 499 -27.50 -5.50 14.16
C GLY A 499 -26.03 -5.13 14.12
N PHE A 500 -25.76 -3.82 14.11
CA PHE A 500 -24.43 -3.27 14.01
C PHE A 500 -24.21 -2.32 15.17
N ALA A 501 -23.13 -2.51 15.94
CA ALA A 501 -22.71 -1.56 16.96
C ALA A 501 -21.96 -0.40 16.29
N ASP A 502 -22.34 0.84 16.61
CA ASP A 502 -21.73 2.03 16.01
C ASP A 502 -20.21 2.10 16.24
N PHE A 503 -19.78 1.76 17.47
CA PHE A 503 -18.37 1.62 17.80
C PHE A 503 -18.13 0.43 18.73
N PHE A 504 -17.24 -0.46 18.31
CA PHE A 504 -16.70 -1.51 19.15
C PHE A 504 -15.22 -1.27 19.42
N PHE A 505 -14.86 -0.97 20.69
CA PHE A 505 -13.49 -0.82 21.16
C PHE A 505 -13.01 -2.14 21.75
N LYS A 506 -12.37 -2.94 20.92
CA LYS A 506 -11.75 -4.20 21.32
C LYS A 506 -10.29 -3.94 21.75
N PRO A 507 -9.86 -4.34 22.98
CA PRO A 507 -8.47 -4.23 23.38
C PRO A 507 -7.52 -4.78 22.31
N SER A 508 -6.53 -4.00 21.92
CA SER A 508 -5.61 -4.39 20.85
C SER A 508 -4.60 -5.43 21.34
N PRO A 509 -4.47 -6.60 20.67
CA PRO A 509 -3.40 -7.56 20.97
C PRO A 509 -2.00 -6.97 20.78
N ALA A 510 -1.91 -5.91 20.02
CA ALA A 510 -0.68 -5.20 19.69
C ALA A 510 -0.35 -4.06 20.68
N ALA A 511 -1.27 -3.72 21.59
CA ALA A 511 -1.01 -2.70 22.60
C ALA A 511 0.13 -3.14 23.54
N PRO A 512 1.02 -2.21 23.96
CA PRO A 512 2.07 -2.51 24.94
C PRO A 512 1.48 -3.03 26.27
N VAL A 513 0.37 -2.42 26.69
CA VAL A 513 -0.43 -2.83 27.85
C VAL A 513 -1.88 -2.97 27.39
N SER A 514 -2.49 -4.13 27.59
CA SER A 514 -3.88 -4.38 27.21
C SER A 514 -4.82 -3.63 28.16
N PRO A 515 -5.75 -2.80 27.65
CA PRO A 515 -6.78 -2.19 28.48
C PRO A 515 -7.67 -3.24 29.16
N PRO A 516 -8.07 -3.04 30.43
CA PRO A 516 -8.99 -3.94 31.12
C PRO A 516 -10.44 -3.79 30.67
N TYR A 517 -10.77 -2.71 29.95
CA TYR A 517 -12.14 -2.41 29.51
C TYR A 517 -12.32 -2.60 28.02
N THR A 518 -13.47 -3.11 27.65
CA THR A 518 -14.01 -3.21 26.29
C THR A 518 -15.25 -2.33 26.20
N TYR A 519 -15.41 -1.55 25.13
CA TYR A 519 -16.58 -0.67 24.99
C TYR A 519 -17.43 -1.03 23.79
N LEU A 520 -18.76 -1.00 23.98
CA LEU A 520 -19.75 -0.88 22.92
C LEU A 520 -20.44 0.48 23.07
N LEU A 521 -20.37 1.31 22.04
CA LEU A 521 -20.99 2.62 22.03
C LEU A 521 -22.02 2.72 20.91
N GLU A 522 -23.18 3.28 21.24
CA GLU A 522 -24.20 3.72 20.29
C GLU A 522 -24.25 5.25 20.27
N VAL A 523 -24.16 5.82 19.08
CA VAL A 523 -24.21 7.25 18.83
C VAL A 523 -25.50 7.57 18.09
N LYS A 524 -26.35 8.37 18.67
CA LYS A 524 -27.60 8.81 18.06
C LYS A 524 -27.59 10.31 17.76
N TYR A 525 -28.24 10.66 16.67
CA TYR A 525 -28.36 12.04 16.21
C TYR A 525 -29.80 12.53 16.22
N ALA A 526 -30.03 13.62 16.90
CA ALA A 526 -31.29 14.34 16.91
C ALA A 526 -31.16 15.66 16.14
N LYS A 527 -32.21 16.09 15.45
CA LYS A 527 -32.26 17.39 14.75
C LYS A 527 -32.23 18.54 15.78
N ALA A 528 -31.80 19.73 15.36
CA ALA A 528 -31.64 20.89 16.21
C ALA A 528 -32.91 21.26 17.04
N GLY A 529 -34.12 21.00 16.52
CA GLY A 529 -35.39 21.25 17.18
C GLY A 529 -35.95 20.08 18.03
N ALA A 530 -35.21 19.00 18.21
CA ALA A 530 -35.70 17.83 18.93
C ALA A 530 -35.95 18.12 20.40
N SER A 531 -37.09 17.62 20.89
CA SER A 531 -37.52 17.76 22.29
C SER A 531 -36.73 16.78 23.19
N GLU A 532 -36.71 17.08 24.50
CA GLU A 532 -36.12 16.20 25.52
C GLU A 532 -36.73 14.77 25.50
N LYS A 533 -38.03 14.67 25.16
CA LYS A 533 -38.70 13.37 25.02
C LYS A 533 -38.18 12.57 23.85
N GLU A 534 -37.91 13.21 22.70
CA GLU A 534 -37.34 12.56 21.53
C GLU A 534 -35.90 12.15 21.79
N ILE A 535 -35.09 12.99 22.45
CA ILE A 535 -33.74 12.68 22.87
C ILE A 535 -33.72 11.44 23.78
N ARG A 536 -34.65 11.39 24.76
CA ARG A 536 -34.76 10.25 25.67
C ARG A 536 -35.14 8.96 24.94
N ALA A 537 -36.09 9.05 24.01
CA ALA A 537 -36.51 7.91 23.21
C ALA A 537 -35.35 7.33 22.36
N LEU A 538 -34.49 8.20 21.78
CA LEU A 538 -33.30 7.78 21.06
C LEU A 538 -32.28 7.09 21.99
N ALA A 539 -32.11 7.59 23.21
CA ALA A 539 -31.22 6.98 24.20
C ALA A 539 -31.72 5.61 24.66
N ASP A 540 -33.02 5.47 24.89
CA ASP A 540 -33.65 4.21 25.31
C ASP A 540 -33.53 3.15 24.21
N ASP A 541 -33.78 3.48 22.93
CA ASP A 541 -33.59 2.61 21.78
C ASP A 541 -32.13 2.15 21.66
N ALA A 542 -31.17 3.08 21.77
CA ALA A 542 -29.74 2.75 21.75
C ALA A 542 -29.36 1.82 22.91
N GLY A 543 -29.89 2.05 24.10
CA GLY A 543 -29.68 1.18 25.28
C GLY A 543 -30.19 -0.24 25.04
N GLU A 544 -31.38 -0.40 24.45
CA GLU A 544 -31.90 -1.73 24.07
C GLU A 544 -31.05 -2.44 23.04
N GLN A 545 -30.48 -1.70 22.06
CA GLN A 545 -29.55 -2.22 21.08
C GLN A 545 -28.28 -2.73 21.76
N LEU A 546 -27.66 -1.93 22.62
CA LEU A 546 -26.46 -2.29 23.37
C LEU A 546 -26.64 -3.51 24.26
N ILE A 547 -27.77 -3.63 24.97
CA ILE A 547 -28.10 -4.82 25.78
C ILE A 547 -28.20 -6.08 24.90
N ARG A 548 -28.71 -5.94 23.69
CA ARG A 548 -28.77 -7.05 22.74
C ARG A 548 -27.37 -7.46 22.24
N TYR A 549 -26.53 -6.47 21.89
CA TYR A 549 -25.15 -6.70 21.42
C TYR A 549 -24.23 -7.24 22.51
N SER A 550 -24.45 -6.86 23.76
CA SER A 550 -23.64 -7.35 24.90
C SER A 550 -23.72 -8.86 25.10
N LYS A 551 -24.68 -9.54 24.45
CA LYS A 551 -24.85 -11.01 24.49
C LYS A 551 -24.04 -11.73 23.42
N ASP A 552 -23.38 -11.00 22.52
CA ASP A 552 -22.56 -11.58 21.45
C ASP A 552 -21.32 -12.28 22.01
N GLU A 553 -20.87 -13.33 21.31
CA GLU A 553 -19.70 -14.11 21.71
C GLU A 553 -18.41 -13.28 21.65
N CYS A 554 -18.31 -12.31 20.74
CA CYS A 554 -17.12 -11.47 20.59
C CYS A 554 -16.80 -10.60 21.81
N VAL A 555 -17.76 -10.40 22.71
CA VAL A 555 -17.60 -9.65 23.98
C VAL A 555 -17.78 -10.54 25.22
N ALA A 556 -17.94 -11.86 25.06
CA ALA A 556 -18.21 -12.78 26.17
C ALA A 556 -17.13 -12.71 27.26
N GLU A 557 -15.85 -12.76 26.86
CA GLU A 557 -14.73 -12.67 27.78
C GLU A 557 -14.72 -11.37 28.59
N ALA A 558 -14.93 -10.24 27.92
CA ALA A 558 -14.98 -8.91 28.58
C ALA A 558 -16.16 -8.81 29.55
N ARG A 559 -17.31 -9.38 29.19
CA ARG A 559 -18.49 -9.44 30.04
C ARG A 559 -18.26 -10.29 31.29
N GLU A 560 -17.68 -11.49 31.12
CA GLU A 560 -17.39 -12.40 32.23
C GLU A 560 -16.38 -11.83 33.22
N LYS A 561 -15.39 -11.09 32.73
CA LYS A 561 -14.39 -10.38 33.55
C LYS A 561 -14.89 -9.07 34.16
N GLY A 562 -16.12 -8.65 33.85
CA GLY A 562 -16.69 -7.38 34.33
C GLY A 562 -16.05 -6.13 33.69
N GLY A 563 -15.34 -6.30 32.58
CA GLY A 563 -14.68 -5.20 31.86
C GLY A 563 -15.48 -4.63 30.68
N LEU A 564 -16.68 -5.15 30.40
CA LEU A 564 -17.54 -4.65 29.31
C LEU A 564 -18.30 -3.41 29.77
N LYS A 565 -18.14 -2.33 28.99
CA LYS A 565 -18.83 -1.05 29.17
C LYS A 565 -19.75 -0.79 27.99
N LEU A 566 -21.02 -0.49 28.29
CA LEU A 566 -22.06 -0.14 27.33
C LEU A 566 -22.41 1.34 27.51
N ALA A 567 -22.31 2.14 26.45
CA ALA A 567 -22.55 3.55 26.55
C ALA A 567 -23.37 4.11 25.38
N THR A 568 -24.37 4.88 25.68
CA THR A 568 -25.18 5.64 24.73
C THR A 568 -24.77 7.09 24.73
N ILE A 569 -24.59 7.66 23.53
CA ILE A 569 -24.24 9.07 23.33
C ILE A 569 -25.22 9.68 22.35
N VAL A 570 -25.93 10.75 22.76
CA VAL A 570 -26.90 11.44 21.90
C VAL A 570 -26.44 12.85 21.61
N TRP A 571 -26.35 13.15 20.31
CA TRP A 571 -26.08 14.49 19.81
C TRP A 571 -27.35 15.14 19.27
N ARG A 572 -27.56 16.44 19.59
CA ARG A 572 -28.58 17.27 18.97
C ARG A 572 -27.89 18.29 18.07
N SER A 573 -27.96 18.07 16.75
CA SER A 573 -27.08 18.77 15.79
C SER A 573 -25.61 18.54 16.17
N TRP A 574 -24.86 19.57 16.49
CA TRP A 574 -23.47 19.54 16.94
C TRP A 574 -23.26 19.57 18.45
N GLU A 575 -24.32 19.55 19.24
CA GLU A 575 -24.29 19.57 20.72
C GLU A 575 -24.45 18.17 21.31
N LEU A 576 -23.55 17.80 22.21
CA LEU A 576 -23.67 16.59 23.02
C LEU A 576 -24.70 16.83 24.12
N VAL A 577 -25.85 16.16 24.05
CA VAL A 577 -26.99 16.42 24.97
C VAL A 577 -27.19 15.28 25.98
N LEU A 578 -26.74 14.05 25.72
CA LEU A 578 -26.92 12.95 26.65
C LEU A 578 -25.74 11.96 26.55
N MET A 579 -25.30 11.48 27.70
CA MET A 579 -24.33 10.36 27.85
C MET A 579 -24.73 9.49 29.02
N GLU A 580 -25.02 8.23 28.75
CA GLU A 580 -25.40 7.25 29.75
C GLU A 580 -24.61 5.94 29.63
N GLU A 581 -24.36 5.31 30.76
CA GLU A 581 -23.88 3.93 30.81
C GLU A 581 -25.10 3.03 31.01
N VAL A 582 -25.22 1.96 30.19
CA VAL A 582 -26.39 1.06 30.13
C VAL A 582 -26.15 -0.18 30.98
#